data_b0d548c140222db12239bf74ea868a1e
#
_entry.id   b0d548c140222db12239bf74ea868a1e
#
_cell.length_a   1.000
_cell.length_b   1.000
_cell.length_c   1.000
_cell.angle_alpha   90.00
_cell.angle_beta   90.00
_cell.angle_gamma   90.00
#
_symmetry.space_group_name_H-M   'P 1'
#
loop_
_entity.id
_entity.type
_entity.pdbx_description
1 polymer ?
#
loop_
_entity_poly.entity_id
_entity_poly.type
_entity_poly.pdbx_seq_one_letter_code
_entity_poly.pdbx_strand_id
1 'polypeptide(L)'
;MALIVAAAPEIAPALRQIAQDAGAGNELRCVEIEVTAVPPPMVRAALAQGWDEEEHGPAPAVWVPTTSTEVGLAASGGAGDLVDMEAPSIATSPSVIAMPQPMANVLGWPDAPMSWEGIAELAAADDAWAERDRRQWGAFRISLVEGVAAEPTISAIGALTEVVGALPTSAATKSEDEQFQAKAQLLLLERKVEYLGETTDQQLDEIRATDQRDELLQTVSALPLTEQMVWMYNGGDGDAPPDTPLVAWYPPDGAPDADYPYVRLDAPWTDEGTADAAAELVRAIESPDGVRVLQAGGFRDSTRETTPELIDAEGLRPDLATDAPEPVVPDIVVGPLMQAWQDLSQTGNLLAVVDVSGSMRTEVPGTGASRLDLSKQGLEAGIALTDPASSGGLWEFSTELDGSTDHRVLVPIGPLNEEVREGVTRQEAEIATIRELEPLADTGLYDTILASYEHMLDSFEPGKLNAVIFFTDGRNDDADGISLGQLRRRLRDLVDAERPVLFIGVAYGAEADFDVLNRVTKIAGGKLYELDRPEDIRDVFIDVQTGGVAK
;
A
#
# COMPACT_ATOMS: atom_id res chain seq x y z
N MET A 1 -26.77 4.68 -34.45
CA MET A 1 -25.47 5.13 -33.91
C MET A 1 -25.48 4.73 -32.44
N ALA A 2 -24.42 4.12 -31.96
CA ALA A 2 -24.29 3.78 -30.54
C ALA A 2 -23.39 4.82 -29.85
N LEU A 3 -23.75 5.25 -28.65
CA LEU A 3 -22.92 6.01 -27.73
C LEU A 3 -22.51 5.10 -26.59
N ILE A 4 -21.23 4.77 -26.49
CA ILE A 4 -20.70 3.93 -25.42
C ILE A 4 -20.18 4.84 -24.29
N VAL A 5 -20.62 4.55 -23.06
CA VAL A 5 -20.23 5.27 -21.84
C VAL A 5 -19.58 4.26 -20.90
N ALA A 6 -18.31 4.43 -20.59
CA ALA A 6 -17.64 3.72 -19.51
C ALA A 6 -17.84 4.53 -18.22
N ALA A 7 -18.45 3.95 -17.21
CA ALA A 7 -18.74 4.63 -15.95
C ALA A 7 -18.24 3.82 -14.76
N ALA A 8 -17.86 4.51 -13.69
CA ALA A 8 -17.56 3.88 -12.42
C ALA A 8 -18.75 3.02 -11.97
N PRO A 9 -18.50 1.83 -11.37
CA PRO A 9 -19.56 0.86 -11.10
C PRO A 9 -20.72 1.41 -10.28
N GLU A 10 -20.44 2.23 -9.28
CA GLU A 10 -21.43 2.80 -8.35
C GLU A 10 -22.39 3.80 -9.02
N ILE A 11 -21.94 4.57 -10.04
CA ILE A 11 -22.79 5.56 -10.75
C ILE A 11 -23.46 4.96 -12.00
N ALA A 12 -22.92 3.86 -12.54
CA ALA A 12 -23.43 3.27 -13.78
C ALA A 12 -24.94 2.92 -13.77
N PRO A 13 -25.55 2.41 -12.68
CA PRO A 13 -26.99 2.15 -12.62
C PRO A 13 -27.83 3.41 -12.84
N ALA A 14 -27.49 4.52 -12.19
CA ALA A 14 -28.19 5.80 -12.35
C ALA A 14 -28.05 6.34 -13.79
N LEU A 15 -26.85 6.27 -14.37
CA LEU A 15 -26.63 6.71 -15.76
C LEU A 15 -27.39 5.85 -16.77
N ARG A 16 -27.53 4.52 -16.54
CA ARG A 16 -28.37 3.64 -17.38
C ARG A 16 -29.85 4.06 -17.34
N GLN A 17 -30.35 4.36 -16.15
CA GLN A 17 -31.74 4.81 -16.00
C GLN A 17 -31.96 6.15 -16.74
N ILE A 18 -31.05 7.13 -16.56
CA ILE A 18 -31.13 8.43 -17.25
C ILE A 18 -31.07 8.24 -18.78
N ALA A 19 -30.16 7.38 -19.27
CA ALA A 19 -30.03 7.08 -20.69
C ALA A 19 -31.31 6.44 -21.28
N GLN A 20 -31.96 5.54 -20.54
CA GLN A 20 -33.23 4.93 -20.93
C GLN A 20 -34.37 5.96 -20.99
N ASP A 21 -34.48 6.83 -20.00
CA ASP A 21 -35.50 7.86 -19.91
C ASP A 21 -35.33 8.92 -21.03
N ALA A 22 -34.09 9.34 -21.29
CA ALA A 22 -33.74 10.25 -22.39
C ALA A 22 -33.99 9.64 -23.78
N GLY A 23 -33.71 8.34 -23.96
CA GLY A 23 -34.01 7.60 -25.18
C GLY A 23 -35.51 7.43 -25.46
N ALA A 24 -36.36 7.40 -24.43
CA ALA A 24 -37.81 7.43 -24.56
C ALA A 24 -38.37 8.81 -24.95
N GLY A 25 -37.58 9.89 -24.71
CA GLY A 25 -37.86 11.26 -25.14
C GLY A 25 -37.62 11.48 -26.65
N ASN A 26 -37.77 12.72 -27.12
CA ASN A 26 -37.61 13.03 -28.55
C ASN A 26 -36.14 13.28 -28.98
N GLU A 27 -35.24 13.57 -28.07
CA GLU A 27 -33.92 14.13 -28.37
C GLU A 27 -32.88 13.07 -28.72
N LEU A 28 -32.93 11.89 -28.07
CA LEU A 28 -32.01 10.76 -28.29
C LEU A 28 -32.64 9.54 -28.97
N ARG A 29 -33.80 9.69 -29.62
CA ARG A 29 -34.58 8.57 -30.23
C ARG A 29 -33.81 7.72 -31.26
N CYS A 30 -32.78 8.26 -31.87
CA CYS A 30 -31.98 7.56 -32.91
C CYS A 30 -30.59 7.14 -32.42
N VAL A 31 -30.29 7.33 -31.14
CA VAL A 31 -29.03 6.95 -30.50
C VAL A 31 -29.28 5.81 -29.55
N GLU A 32 -28.56 4.73 -29.72
CA GLU A 32 -28.49 3.66 -28.72
C GLU A 32 -27.39 4.05 -27.73
N ILE A 33 -27.74 4.23 -26.44
CA ILE A 33 -26.78 4.56 -25.40
C ILE A 33 -26.53 3.30 -24.58
N GLU A 34 -25.28 2.87 -24.55
CA GLU A 34 -24.81 1.75 -23.75
C GLU A 34 -23.90 2.27 -22.63
N VAL A 35 -24.32 2.05 -21.37
CA VAL A 35 -23.53 2.39 -20.19
C VAL A 35 -22.94 1.12 -19.58
N THR A 36 -21.63 0.97 -19.65
CA THR A 36 -20.88 -0.14 -19.07
C THR A 36 -20.28 0.28 -17.73
N ALA A 37 -20.44 -0.57 -16.71
CA ALA A 37 -19.79 -0.40 -15.42
C ALA A 37 -18.36 -0.94 -15.56
N VAL A 38 -17.36 -0.05 -15.46
CA VAL A 38 -15.94 -0.41 -15.58
C VAL A 38 -15.15 0.34 -14.51
N PRO A 39 -14.39 -0.36 -13.66
CA PRO A 39 -13.53 0.30 -12.68
C PRO A 39 -12.60 1.32 -13.32
N PRO A 40 -12.47 2.55 -12.78
CA PRO A 40 -11.68 3.63 -13.38
C PRO A 40 -10.23 3.24 -13.72
N PRO A 41 -9.49 2.45 -12.88
CA PRO A 41 -8.15 2.01 -13.22
C PRO A 41 -8.05 1.17 -14.50
N MET A 42 -9.07 0.36 -14.78
CA MET A 42 -9.10 -0.46 -16.01
C MET A 42 -9.28 0.42 -17.24
N VAL A 43 -10.19 1.41 -17.18
CA VAL A 43 -10.38 2.38 -18.27
C VAL A 43 -9.09 3.17 -18.51
N ARG A 44 -8.46 3.64 -17.44
CA ARG A 44 -7.20 4.39 -17.48
C ARG A 44 -6.07 3.58 -18.15
N ALA A 45 -5.92 2.31 -17.78
CA ALA A 45 -4.93 1.42 -18.37
C ALA A 45 -5.20 1.16 -19.87
N ALA A 46 -6.47 0.92 -20.23
CA ALA A 46 -6.87 0.70 -21.62
C ALA A 46 -6.66 1.95 -22.48
N LEU A 47 -6.98 3.15 -22.00
CA LEU A 47 -6.74 4.41 -22.70
C LEU A 47 -5.25 4.66 -22.94
N ALA A 48 -4.40 4.38 -21.95
CA ALA A 48 -2.94 4.58 -22.04
C ALA A 48 -2.26 3.64 -23.05
N GLN A 49 -2.80 2.43 -23.23
CA GLN A 49 -2.27 1.42 -24.17
C GLN A 49 -2.87 1.51 -25.58
N GLY A 50 -3.90 2.36 -25.76
CA GLY A 50 -4.75 2.34 -26.93
C GLY A 50 -5.84 1.26 -26.79
N TRP A 51 -7.10 1.68 -26.82
CA TRP A 51 -8.24 0.81 -26.54
C TRP A 51 -8.31 -0.39 -27.49
N ASP A 52 -8.31 -1.59 -26.94
CA ASP A 52 -8.48 -2.84 -27.69
C ASP A 52 -9.90 -3.39 -27.45
N GLU A 53 -10.74 -3.36 -28.51
CA GLU A 53 -12.13 -3.83 -28.41
C GLU A 53 -12.27 -5.34 -28.21
N GLU A 54 -11.26 -6.14 -28.57
CA GLU A 54 -11.30 -7.59 -28.30
C GLU A 54 -11.08 -7.90 -26.83
N GLU A 55 -10.31 -7.06 -26.13
CA GLU A 55 -9.99 -7.23 -24.71
C GLU A 55 -10.97 -6.48 -23.81
N HIS A 56 -11.32 -5.22 -24.16
CA HIS A 56 -12.03 -4.31 -23.29
C HIS A 56 -13.49 -4.05 -23.71
N GLY A 57 -13.96 -4.66 -24.82
CA GLY A 57 -15.27 -4.38 -25.39
C GLY A 57 -15.33 -3.07 -26.18
N PRO A 58 -16.55 -2.60 -26.55
CA PRO A 58 -16.71 -1.41 -27.40
C PRO A 58 -16.03 -0.17 -26.82
N ALA A 59 -15.31 0.56 -27.68
CA ALA A 59 -14.55 1.73 -27.26
C ALA A 59 -15.48 2.87 -26.79
N PRO A 60 -15.28 3.46 -25.60
CA PRO A 60 -16.16 4.49 -25.06
C PRO A 60 -15.94 5.84 -25.74
N ALA A 61 -17.01 6.60 -25.93
CA ALA A 61 -16.93 8.01 -26.30
C ALA A 61 -17.03 8.94 -25.08
N VAL A 62 -17.50 8.39 -23.95
CA VAL A 62 -17.61 9.09 -22.67
C VAL A 62 -17.03 8.22 -21.58
N TRP A 63 -16.28 8.83 -20.67
CA TRP A 63 -15.80 8.21 -19.46
C TRP A 63 -16.30 9.01 -18.24
N VAL A 64 -16.85 8.31 -17.24
CA VAL A 64 -17.30 8.89 -15.97
C VAL A 64 -16.59 8.15 -14.84
N PRO A 65 -15.36 8.55 -14.46
CA PRO A 65 -14.67 7.99 -13.31
C PRO A 65 -15.26 8.50 -11.99
N THR A 66 -14.80 7.95 -10.87
CA THR A 66 -15.19 8.38 -9.52
C THR A 66 -14.70 9.78 -9.19
N THR A 67 -13.49 10.15 -9.63
CA THR A 67 -12.88 11.46 -9.31
C THR A 67 -12.13 12.07 -10.48
N SER A 68 -11.92 13.39 -10.44
CA SER A 68 -11.03 14.12 -11.35
C SER A 68 -9.56 13.70 -11.20
N THR A 69 -9.14 13.18 -10.04
CA THR A 69 -7.80 12.58 -9.84
C THR A 69 -7.56 11.43 -10.82
N GLU A 70 -8.56 10.60 -11.10
CA GLU A 70 -8.46 9.52 -12.10
C GLU A 70 -8.21 10.06 -13.51
N VAL A 71 -8.81 11.19 -13.85
CA VAL A 71 -8.58 11.89 -15.14
C VAL A 71 -7.14 12.40 -15.22
N GLY A 72 -6.64 12.99 -14.13
CA GLY A 72 -5.24 13.44 -13.99
C GLY A 72 -4.24 12.31 -14.14
N LEU A 73 -4.53 11.15 -13.52
CA LEU A 73 -3.71 9.95 -13.64
C LEU A 73 -3.73 9.38 -15.07
N ALA A 74 -4.89 9.38 -15.75
CA ALA A 74 -4.98 8.97 -17.15
C ALA A 74 -4.14 9.90 -18.05
N ALA A 75 -4.25 11.21 -17.86
CA ALA A 75 -3.49 12.20 -18.61
C ALA A 75 -1.97 12.01 -18.43
N SER A 76 -1.51 11.86 -17.19
CA SER A 76 -0.09 11.63 -16.89
C SER A 76 0.42 10.25 -17.33
N GLY A 77 -0.47 9.27 -17.40
CA GLY A 77 -0.19 7.90 -17.82
C GLY A 77 -0.13 7.65 -19.32
N GLY A 78 -0.32 8.69 -20.15
CA GLY A 78 -0.20 8.59 -21.60
C GLY A 78 -1.50 8.83 -22.39
N ALA A 79 -2.62 9.06 -21.72
CA ALA A 79 -3.92 9.38 -22.33
C ALA A 79 -4.25 10.87 -22.37
N GLY A 80 -3.26 11.77 -22.15
CA GLY A 80 -3.49 13.20 -22.01
C GLY A 80 -4.14 13.87 -23.23
N ASP A 81 -3.87 13.38 -24.43
CA ASP A 81 -4.49 13.88 -25.65
C ASP A 81 -5.95 13.41 -25.82
N LEU A 82 -6.40 12.44 -25.02
CA LEU A 82 -7.73 11.84 -25.15
C LEU A 82 -8.73 12.39 -24.12
N VAL A 83 -8.28 12.98 -23.01
CA VAL A 83 -9.12 13.38 -21.87
C VAL A 83 -9.14 14.89 -21.68
N ASP A 84 -10.32 15.43 -21.31
CA ASP A 84 -10.47 16.82 -20.92
C ASP A 84 -10.35 16.95 -19.39
N MET A 85 -9.29 17.63 -18.94
CA MET A 85 -9.02 17.87 -17.52
C MET A 85 -10.02 18.82 -16.83
N GLU A 86 -10.78 19.59 -17.64
CA GLU A 86 -11.80 20.54 -17.14
C GLU A 86 -13.23 19.98 -17.32
N ALA A 87 -13.36 18.64 -17.39
CA ALA A 87 -14.65 17.99 -17.54
C ALA A 87 -15.60 18.35 -16.37
N PRO A 88 -16.88 18.69 -16.65
CA PRO A 88 -17.81 19.08 -15.60
C PRO A 88 -18.16 17.90 -14.68
N SER A 89 -18.26 18.16 -13.39
CA SER A 89 -18.84 17.22 -12.41
C SER A 89 -20.34 17.08 -12.63
N ILE A 90 -20.84 15.84 -12.65
CA ILE A 90 -22.28 15.54 -12.79
C ILE A 90 -22.94 15.11 -11.47
N ALA A 91 -22.17 14.68 -10.51
CA ALA A 91 -22.60 14.26 -9.19
C ALA A 91 -21.45 14.41 -8.20
N THR A 92 -21.75 14.42 -6.90
CA THR A 92 -20.74 14.40 -5.87
C THR A 92 -21.10 13.39 -4.77
N SER A 93 -20.07 12.90 -4.06
CA SER A 93 -20.24 12.10 -2.86
C SER A 93 -19.06 12.35 -1.92
N PRO A 94 -19.29 12.81 -0.68
CA PRO A 94 -18.23 13.02 0.29
C PRO A 94 -17.40 11.76 0.53
N SER A 95 -16.07 11.93 0.60
CA SER A 95 -15.17 10.88 1.09
C SER A 95 -15.32 10.72 2.58
N VAL A 96 -15.51 9.49 3.05
CA VAL A 96 -15.77 9.18 4.46
C VAL A 96 -14.86 8.06 4.97
N ILE A 97 -14.71 7.99 6.29
CA ILE A 97 -14.17 6.81 6.95
C ILE A 97 -15.36 5.94 7.34
N ALA A 98 -15.53 4.83 6.65
CA ALA A 98 -16.56 3.85 6.99
C ALA A 98 -16.06 2.92 8.09
N MET A 99 -16.97 2.50 8.98
CA MET A 99 -16.65 1.63 10.10
C MET A 99 -17.87 0.75 10.44
N PRO A 100 -17.67 -0.54 10.84
CA PRO A 100 -18.75 -1.33 11.41
C PRO A 100 -19.42 -0.63 12.60
N GLN A 101 -20.74 -0.51 12.58
CA GLN A 101 -21.50 0.27 13.57
C GLN A 101 -21.17 -0.06 15.04
N PRO A 102 -20.98 -1.35 15.44
CA PRO A 102 -20.61 -1.66 16.83
C PRO A 102 -19.26 -1.04 17.26
N MET A 103 -18.29 -0.95 16.32
CA MET A 103 -16.99 -0.34 16.57
C MET A 103 -17.09 1.17 16.68
N ALA A 104 -17.76 1.79 15.74
CA ALA A 104 -18.00 3.23 15.73
C ALA A 104 -18.72 3.71 17.00
N ASN A 105 -19.73 2.96 17.45
CA ASN A 105 -20.44 3.28 18.69
C ASN A 105 -19.51 3.29 19.94
N VAL A 106 -18.53 2.38 19.98
CA VAL A 106 -17.53 2.36 21.07
C VAL A 106 -16.62 3.58 21.01
N LEU A 107 -16.38 4.13 19.81
CA LEU A 107 -15.59 5.35 19.60
C LEU A 107 -16.41 6.63 19.71
N GLY A 108 -17.73 6.54 19.95
CA GLY A 108 -18.61 7.69 20.23
C GLY A 108 -19.39 8.21 19.02
N TRP A 109 -19.47 7.46 17.90
CA TRP A 109 -20.36 7.82 16.80
C TRP A 109 -21.82 7.92 17.29
N PRO A 110 -22.62 8.88 16.82
CA PRO A 110 -22.31 9.89 15.82
C PRO A 110 -21.78 11.23 16.39
N ASP A 111 -21.65 11.36 17.69
CA ASP A 111 -21.43 12.65 18.36
C ASP A 111 -19.95 13.04 18.47
N ALA A 112 -19.04 12.06 18.54
CA ALA A 112 -17.60 12.33 18.55
C ALA A 112 -17.08 12.46 17.11
N PRO A 113 -16.20 13.44 16.79
CA PRO A 113 -15.55 13.50 15.48
C PRO A 113 -14.51 12.38 15.32
N MET A 114 -14.26 11.96 14.10
CA MET A 114 -13.15 11.08 13.71
C MET A 114 -12.37 11.71 12.56
N SER A 115 -11.05 11.66 12.66
CA SER A 115 -10.12 12.16 11.67
C SER A 115 -9.18 11.03 11.19
N TRP A 116 -8.47 11.23 10.09
CA TRP A 116 -7.41 10.32 9.67
C TRP A 116 -6.26 10.28 10.68
N GLU A 117 -5.98 11.41 11.36
CA GLU A 117 -5.05 11.42 12.49
C GLU A 117 -5.52 10.47 13.61
N GLY A 118 -6.80 10.51 13.98
CA GLY A 118 -7.38 9.60 14.96
C GLY A 118 -7.35 8.13 14.53
N ILE A 119 -7.55 7.84 13.25
CA ILE A 119 -7.40 6.49 12.68
C ILE A 119 -5.95 6.02 12.79
N ALA A 120 -4.98 6.87 12.44
CA ALA A 120 -3.56 6.55 12.55
C ALA A 120 -3.14 6.27 14.00
N GLU A 121 -3.63 7.05 14.96
CA GLU A 121 -3.40 6.83 16.41
C GLU A 121 -3.98 5.49 16.88
N LEU A 122 -5.21 5.16 16.48
CA LEU A 122 -5.86 3.88 16.81
C LEU A 122 -5.12 2.70 16.18
N ALA A 123 -4.66 2.82 14.96
CA ALA A 123 -3.89 1.79 14.27
C ALA A 123 -2.49 1.60 14.88
N ALA A 124 -1.87 2.67 15.37
CA ALA A 124 -0.56 2.60 16.04
C ALA A 124 -0.64 1.95 17.43
N ALA A 125 -1.80 1.95 18.07
CA ALA A 125 -2.00 1.34 19.40
C ALA A 125 -2.19 -0.19 19.25
N ASP A 126 -1.32 -0.98 19.89
CA ASP A 126 -1.38 -2.46 19.82
C ASP A 126 -2.62 -3.05 20.49
N ASP A 127 -3.23 -2.32 21.43
CA ASP A 127 -4.36 -2.75 22.25
C ASP A 127 -5.58 -1.81 22.17
N ALA A 128 -5.73 -1.08 21.07
CA ALA A 128 -6.79 -0.09 20.87
C ALA A 128 -8.19 -0.59 21.26
N TRP A 129 -8.54 -1.81 20.90
CA TRP A 129 -9.82 -2.44 21.26
C TRP A 129 -9.79 -3.05 22.67
N ALA A 130 -8.64 -3.56 23.14
CA ALA A 130 -8.52 -4.13 24.47
C ALA A 130 -8.68 -3.08 25.57
N GLU A 131 -8.16 -1.86 25.38
CA GLU A 131 -8.36 -0.72 26.27
C GLU A 131 -9.82 -0.28 26.41
N ARG A 132 -10.66 -0.67 25.42
CA ARG A 132 -12.10 -0.39 25.36
C ARG A 132 -12.97 -1.59 25.73
N ASP A 133 -12.40 -2.59 26.42
CA ASP A 133 -13.06 -3.85 26.80
C ASP A 133 -13.59 -4.65 25.57
N ARG A 134 -12.90 -4.59 24.44
CA ARG A 134 -13.24 -5.27 23.17
C ARG A 134 -12.08 -6.12 22.63
N ARG A 135 -11.34 -6.75 23.51
CA ARG A 135 -10.17 -7.58 23.18
C ARG A 135 -10.44 -8.65 22.09
N GLN A 136 -11.69 -9.13 22.01
CA GLN A 136 -12.11 -10.10 21.00
C GLN A 136 -12.10 -9.56 19.56
N TRP A 137 -11.99 -8.24 19.35
CA TRP A 137 -11.89 -7.63 18.02
C TRP A 137 -10.44 -7.60 17.49
N GLY A 138 -9.48 -7.98 18.32
CA GLY A 138 -8.07 -8.04 17.92
C GLY A 138 -7.39 -6.66 17.79
N ALA A 139 -6.50 -6.51 16.81
CA ALA A 139 -5.84 -5.24 16.49
C ALA A 139 -6.78 -4.33 15.69
N PHE A 140 -6.54 -3.02 15.74
CA PHE A 140 -7.20 -2.07 14.82
C PHE A 140 -6.64 -2.28 13.41
N ARG A 141 -7.52 -2.49 12.42
CA ARG A 141 -7.15 -2.76 11.03
C ARG A 141 -7.81 -1.78 10.08
N ILE A 142 -7.03 -1.24 9.15
CA ILE A 142 -7.52 -0.41 8.06
C ILE A 142 -7.67 -1.32 6.84
N SER A 143 -8.85 -1.36 6.21
CA SER A 143 -9.01 -2.12 4.98
C SER A 143 -8.82 -1.22 3.76
N LEU A 144 -7.98 -1.64 2.83
CA LEU A 144 -7.76 -1.00 1.54
C LEU A 144 -7.96 -2.02 0.41
N VAL A 145 -8.14 -1.56 -0.82
CA VAL A 145 -8.12 -2.45 -2.00
C VAL A 145 -6.68 -2.76 -2.40
N GLU A 146 -6.46 -3.95 -2.99
CA GLU A 146 -5.16 -4.34 -3.52
C GLU A 146 -4.75 -3.46 -4.72
N GLY A 147 -3.44 -3.34 -4.93
CA GLY A 147 -2.90 -2.79 -6.17
C GLY A 147 -2.97 -1.29 -6.35
N VAL A 148 -3.35 -0.52 -5.35
CA VAL A 148 -3.17 0.95 -5.34
C VAL A 148 -3.84 1.71 -6.49
N ALA A 149 -5.00 1.34 -6.91
CA ALA A 149 -5.45 1.83 -8.19
C ALA A 149 -6.79 2.57 -8.16
N ALA A 150 -7.54 2.49 -7.06
CA ALA A 150 -8.90 3.00 -7.01
C ALA A 150 -9.12 4.06 -5.91
N GLU A 151 -9.87 5.09 -6.25
CA GLU A 151 -10.52 5.90 -5.23
C GLU A 151 -11.63 5.06 -4.53
N PRO A 152 -11.80 5.18 -3.20
CA PRO A 152 -11.20 6.17 -2.29
C PRO A 152 -9.89 5.73 -1.59
N THR A 153 -9.28 4.60 -1.97
CA THR A 153 -8.01 4.11 -1.39
C THR A 153 -6.86 5.11 -1.59
N ILE A 154 -6.73 5.70 -2.80
CA ILE A 154 -5.69 6.72 -3.10
C ILE A 154 -5.77 7.89 -2.12
N SER A 155 -6.97 8.39 -1.91
CA SER A 155 -7.24 9.51 -1.01
C SER A 155 -6.90 9.19 0.45
N ALA A 156 -7.21 7.97 0.91
CA ALA A 156 -6.89 7.51 2.25
C ALA A 156 -5.37 7.39 2.48
N ILE A 157 -4.65 6.81 1.51
CA ILE A 157 -3.19 6.72 1.55
C ILE A 157 -2.57 8.12 1.59
N GLY A 158 -3.10 9.06 0.81
CA GLY A 158 -2.69 10.47 0.83
C GLY A 158 -2.87 11.09 2.22
N ALA A 159 -4.04 10.95 2.81
CA ALA A 159 -4.36 11.49 4.13
C ALA A 159 -3.48 10.86 5.22
N LEU A 160 -3.33 9.54 5.26
CA LEU A 160 -2.46 8.83 6.21
C LEU A 160 -0.98 9.26 6.06
N THR A 161 -0.51 9.43 4.83
CA THR A 161 0.87 9.86 4.55
C THR A 161 1.11 11.31 4.99
N GLU A 162 0.11 12.21 4.84
CA GLU A 162 0.19 13.58 5.34
C GLU A 162 0.18 13.63 6.87
N VAL A 163 -0.69 12.88 7.51
CA VAL A 163 -0.78 12.80 8.99
C VAL A 163 0.57 12.45 9.61
N VAL A 164 1.29 11.47 9.07
CA VAL A 164 2.64 11.13 9.55
C VAL A 164 3.71 12.09 9.02
N GLY A 165 3.36 12.97 8.09
CA GLY A 165 4.26 13.94 7.47
C GLY A 165 5.29 13.34 6.53
N ALA A 166 4.94 12.26 5.85
CA ALA A 166 5.77 11.56 4.88
C ALA A 166 5.50 11.98 3.43
N LEU A 167 4.48 12.82 3.17
CA LEU A 167 4.26 13.37 1.82
C LEU A 167 5.50 14.12 1.32
N PRO A 168 5.87 14.04 0.04
CA PRO A 168 7.01 14.75 -0.52
C PRO A 168 7.00 16.25 -0.26
N THR A 169 5.81 16.86 -0.22
CA THR A 169 5.61 18.29 0.05
C THR A 169 5.91 18.66 1.49
N SER A 170 5.45 17.89 2.45
CA SER A 170 5.72 18.08 3.89
C SER A 170 7.12 17.58 4.27
N ALA A 171 7.60 16.50 3.66
CA ALA A 171 8.94 15.97 3.91
C ALA A 171 10.06 16.93 3.47
N ALA A 172 9.86 17.69 2.39
CA ALA A 172 10.88 18.64 1.89
C ALA A 172 11.30 19.72 2.90
N THR A 173 10.48 19.98 3.94
CA THR A 173 10.78 20.97 4.99
C THR A 173 11.34 20.36 6.26
N LYS A 174 11.47 19.03 6.33
CA LYS A 174 11.90 18.28 7.51
C LYS A 174 13.39 17.94 7.45
N SER A 175 14.01 17.75 8.61
CA SER A 175 15.34 17.17 8.72
C SER A 175 15.35 15.70 8.27
N GLU A 176 16.53 15.16 8.00
CA GLU A 176 16.69 13.74 7.63
C GLU A 176 16.11 12.81 8.70
N ASP A 177 16.34 13.10 9.98
CA ASP A 177 15.81 12.33 11.10
C ASP A 177 14.25 12.38 11.15
N GLU A 178 13.65 13.55 10.92
CA GLU A 178 12.19 13.69 10.88
C GLU A 178 11.55 12.97 9.68
N GLN A 179 12.20 13.03 8.52
CA GLN A 179 11.77 12.29 7.33
C GLN A 179 11.83 10.78 7.59
N PHE A 180 12.89 10.34 8.25
CA PHE A 180 13.07 8.94 8.60
C PHE A 180 11.98 8.47 9.59
N GLN A 181 11.69 9.23 10.65
CA GLN A 181 10.61 8.92 11.60
C GLN A 181 9.24 8.86 10.91
N ALA A 182 8.97 9.76 9.97
CA ALA A 182 7.74 9.75 9.17
C ALA A 182 7.60 8.46 8.34
N LYS A 183 8.68 8.02 7.68
CA LYS A 183 8.71 6.75 6.93
C LYS A 183 8.48 5.54 7.84
N ALA A 184 9.11 5.53 9.02
CA ALA A 184 8.92 4.47 10.00
C ALA A 184 7.47 4.36 10.47
N GLN A 185 6.83 5.49 10.74
CA GLN A 185 5.42 5.54 11.11
C GLN A 185 4.52 5.07 9.97
N LEU A 186 4.83 5.48 8.72
CA LEU A 186 4.08 5.04 7.56
C LEU A 186 4.17 3.52 7.35
N LEU A 187 5.36 2.94 7.52
CA LEU A 187 5.57 1.49 7.48
C LEU A 187 4.74 0.77 8.55
N LEU A 188 4.72 1.30 9.78
CA LEU A 188 3.92 0.72 10.86
C LEU A 188 2.42 0.82 10.62
N LEU A 189 1.95 1.88 9.98
CA LEU A 189 0.55 2.03 9.55
C LEU A 189 0.22 1.05 8.42
N GLU A 190 1.10 0.90 7.45
CA GLU A 190 0.91 -0.06 6.35
C GLU A 190 0.74 -1.49 6.89
N ARG A 191 1.49 -1.87 7.94
CA ARG A 191 1.35 -3.18 8.62
C ARG A 191 0.00 -3.40 9.32
N LYS A 192 -0.81 -2.37 9.47
CA LYS A 192 -2.19 -2.45 9.99
C LYS A 192 -3.24 -2.47 8.87
N VAL A 193 -2.78 -2.49 7.62
CA VAL A 193 -3.66 -2.57 6.45
C VAL A 193 -4.00 -4.03 6.17
N GLU A 194 -5.29 -4.27 5.96
CA GLU A 194 -5.84 -5.52 5.42
C GLU A 194 -6.29 -5.25 3.99
N TYR A 195 -5.64 -5.87 3.03
CA TYR A 195 -5.99 -5.72 1.62
C TYR A 195 -7.11 -6.69 1.27
N LEU A 196 -8.25 -6.16 0.83
CA LEU A 196 -9.44 -6.93 0.47
C LEU A 196 -9.88 -6.57 -0.95
N GLY A 197 -9.81 -7.54 -1.87
CA GLY A 197 -10.20 -7.37 -3.26
C GLY A 197 -9.32 -6.42 -4.07
N GLU A 198 -9.46 -6.47 -5.38
CA GLU A 198 -8.74 -5.61 -6.33
C GLU A 198 -9.53 -4.34 -6.67
N THR A 199 -10.81 -4.30 -6.32
CA THR A 199 -11.74 -3.18 -6.55
C THR A 199 -12.58 -2.92 -5.30
N THR A 200 -13.16 -1.72 -5.19
CA THR A 200 -14.05 -1.38 -4.07
C THR A 200 -15.28 -2.29 -4.00
N ASP A 201 -15.82 -2.70 -5.14
CA ASP A 201 -16.95 -3.65 -5.17
C ASP A 201 -16.56 -5.01 -4.58
N GLN A 202 -15.40 -5.55 -4.99
CA GLN A 202 -14.87 -6.81 -4.42
C GLN A 202 -14.55 -6.66 -2.92
N GLN A 203 -14.02 -5.51 -2.50
CA GLN A 203 -13.80 -5.22 -1.08
C GLN A 203 -15.11 -5.27 -0.29
N LEU A 204 -16.17 -4.62 -0.79
CA LEU A 204 -17.48 -4.62 -0.14
C LEU A 204 -18.12 -6.02 -0.12
N ASP A 205 -17.93 -6.81 -1.19
CA ASP A 205 -18.38 -8.20 -1.24
C ASP A 205 -17.68 -9.08 -0.21
N GLU A 206 -16.35 -8.94 -0.05
CA GLU A 206 -15.58 -9.66 0.97
C GLU A 206 -15.98 -9.23 2.39
N ILE A 207 -16.20 -7.94 2.62
CA ILE A 207 -16.70 -7.42 3.90
C ILE A 207 -18.08 -8.02 4.21
N ARG A 208 -18.98 -8.09 3.24
CA ARG A 208 -20.29 -8.72 3.38
C ARG A 208 -20.18 -10.23 3.66
N ALA A 209 -19.22 -10.90 3.03
CA ALA A 209 -18.95 -12.31 3.28
C ALA A 209 -18.36 -12.56 4.68
N THR A 210 -17.49 -11.69 5.19
CA THR A 210 -16.98 -11.79 6.57
C THR A 210 -18.07 -11.50 7.61
N ASP A 211 -18.99 -10.57 7.34
CA ASP A 211 -20.15 -10.29 8.19
C ASP A 211 -21.06 -11.52 8.32
N GLN A 212 -21.37 -12.20 7.22
CA GLN A 212 -22.15 -13.44 7.21
C GLN A 212 -21.49 -14.61 7.98
N ARG A 213 -20.19 -14.55 8.23
CA ARG A 213 -19.44 -15.54 9.02
C ARG A 213 -19.19 -15.11 10.47
N ASP A 214 -19.74 -13.98 10.90
CA ASP A 214 -19.50 -13.36 12.21
C ASP A 214 -18.00 -12.98 12.44
N GLU A 215 -17.24 -12.73 11.35
CA GLU A 215 -15.79 -12.43 11.38
C GLU A 215 -15.48 -10.96 11.14
N LEU A 216 -16.45 -10.14 10.74
CA LEU A 216 -16.25 -8.76 10.30
C LEU A 216 -15.45 -7.92 11.31
N LEU A 217 -15.84 -7.96 12.59
CA LEU A 217 -15.22 -7.16 13.66
C LEU A 217 -13.78 -7.60 14.01
N GLN A 218 -13.32 -8.74 13.47
CA GLN A 218 -11.94 -9.20 13.62
C GLN A 218 -11.11 -8.92 12.36
N THR A 219 -11.78 -8.63 11.23
CA THR A 219 -11.15 -8.42 9.94
C THR A 219 -10.95 -6.94 9.64
N VAL A 220 -11.95 -6.09 9.86
CA VAL A 220 -11.94 -4.68 9.48
C VAL A 220 -12.38 -3.79 10.63
N SER A 221 -11.63 -2.73 10.89
CA SER A 221 -12.02 -1.68 11.82
C SER A 221 -12.46 -0.40 11.10
N ALA A 222 -11.73 0.00 10.05
CA ALA A 222 -12.02 1.20 9.26
C ALA A 222 -11.67 0.96 7.79
N LEU A 223 -12.39 1.63 6.88
CA LEU A 223 -12.08 1.63 5.46
C LEU A 223 -12.51 2.95 4.82
N PRO A 224 -11.76 3.42 3.79
CA PRO A 224 -12.18 4.59 3.01
C PRO A 224 -13.30 4.20 2.06
N LEU A 225 -14.38 4.96 2.08
CA LEU A 225 -15.49 4.86 1.13
C LEU A 225 -15.99 6.26 0.78
N THR A 226 -16.95 6.34 -0.14
CA THR A 226 -17.79 7.51 -0.29
C THR A 226 -19.08 7.37 0.51
N GLU A 227 -19.76 8.48 0.79
CA GLU A 227 -21.08 8.49 1.44
C GLU A 227 -22.06 7.60 0.67
N GLN A 228 -22.05 7.67 -0.64
CA GLN A 228 -22.90 6.87 -1.52
C GLN A 228 -22.62 5.36 -1.39
N MET A 229 -21.34 4.96 -1.31
CA MET A 229 -20.97 3.54 -1.15
C MET A 229 -21.42 2.98 0.21
N VAL A 230 -21.37 3.78 1.28
CA VAL A 230 -21.92 3.39 2.59
C VAL A 230 -23.45 3.26 2.49
N TRP A 231 -24.13 4.21 1.82
CA TRP A 231 -25.58 4.16 1.59
C TRP A 231 -25.98 2.88 0.82
N MET A 232 -25.27 2.57 -0.26
CA MET A 232 -25.50 1.39 -1.08
C MET A 232 -25.24 0.10 -0.27
N TYR A 233 -24.13 0.01 0.43
CA TYR A 233 -23.80 -1.17 1.26
C TYR A 233 -24.88 -1.46 2.30
N ASN A 234 -25.48 -0.45 2.90
CA ASN A 234 -26.55 -0.59 3.90
C ASN A 234 -27.94 -0.90 3.26
N GLY A 235 -28.01 -1.11 1.94
CA GLY A 235 -29.24 -1.51 1.23
C GLY A 235 -30.05 -0.33 0.68
N GLY A 236 -29.45 0.83 0.51
CA GLY A 236 -30.11 2.01 -0.05
C GLY A 236 -30.55 1.84 -1.51
N ASP A 237 -29.90 0.95 -2.25
CA ASP A 237 -30.23 0.57 -3.62
C ASP A 237 -31.35 -0.50 -3.72
N GLY A 238 -31.86 -0.97 -2.57
CA GLY A 238 -32.93 -1.97 -2.48
C GLY A 238 -32.43 -3.40 -2.29
N ASP A 239 -31.15 -3.61 -2.18
CA ASP A 239 -30.55 -4.89 -1.79
C ASP A 239 -30.82 -5.20 -0.30
N ALA A 240 -30.64 -6.44 0.09
CA ALA A 240 -30.80 -6.84 1.48
C ALA A 240 -29.72 -6.14 2.34
N PRO A 241 -30.13 -5.49 3.45
CA PRO A 241 -29.15 -4.85 4.33
C PRO A 241 -28.21 -5.90 4.94
N PRO A 242 -26.95 -5.50 5.28
CA PRO A 242 -26.02 -6.38 5.99
C PRO A 242 -26.50 -6.68 7.42
N ASP A 243 -25.96 -7.73 8.03
CA ASP A 243 -26.20 -8.01 9.46
C ASP A 243 -25.57 -6.92 10.36
N THR A 244 -24.41 -6.40 9.95
CA THR A 244 -23.72 -5.30 10.60
C THR A 244 -23.60 -4.10 9.65
N PRO A 245 -24.40 -3.05 9.82
CA PRO A 245 -24.30 -1.84 9.01
C PRO A 245 -22.94 -1.16 9.14
N LEU A 246 -22.49 -0.48 8.08
CA LEU A 246 -21.41 0.48 8.14
C LEU A 246 -21.95 1.87 8.50
N VAL A 247 -21.16 2.65 9.23
CA VAL A 247 -21.45 4.05 9.49
C VAL A 247 -20.37 4.94 8.90
N ALA A 248 -20.74 6.14 8.50
CA ALA A 248 -19.84 7.12 7.89
C ALA A 248 -19.38 8.17 8.91
N TRP A 249 -18.07 8.33 9.04
CA TRP A 249 -17.42 9.48 9.66
C TRP A 249 -16.98 10.45 8.57
N TYR A 250 -17.23 11.74 8.74
CA TYR A 250 -16.86 12.81 7.81
C TYR A 250 -15.60 13.49 8.35
N PRO A 251 -14.39 13.05 7.95
CA PRO A 251 -13.16 13.52 8.55
C PRO A 251 -12.88 14.98 8.17
N PRO A 252 -12.53 15.86 9.14
CA PRO A 252 -12.21 17.25 8.86
C PRO A 252 -10.85 17.42 8.15
N ASP A 253 -9.98 16.42 8.26
CA ASP A 253 -8.67 16.28 7.60
C ASP A 253 -8.75 15.33 6.40
N GLY A 254 -9.93 15.15 5.82
CA GLY A 254 -10.21 14.14 4.82
C GLY A 254 -9.79 14.52 3.40
N ALA A 255 -10.06 13.60 2.51
CA ALA A 255 -9.85 13.71 1.08
C ALA A 255 -10.96 14.54 0.42
N PRO A 256 -10.72 15.05 -0.81
CA PRO A 256 -11.76 15.65 -1.63
C PRO A 256 -12.93 14.70 -1.84
N ASP A 257 -14.09 15.26 -2.12
CA ASP A 257 -15.26 14.48 -2.54
C ASP A 257 -14.97 13.73 -3.85
N ALA A 258 -15.62 12.59 -4.03
CA ALA A 258 -15.80 12.02 -5.35
C ALA A 258 -16.69 12.97 -6.16
N ASP A 259 -16.20 13.43 -7.31
CA ASP A 259 -16.81 14.50 -8.10
C ASP A 259 -17.37 14.04 -9.45
N TYR A 260 -17.24 12.78 -9.79
CA TYR A 260 -17.80 12.13 -10.99
C TYR A 260 -17.76 13.00 -12.26
N PRO A 261 -16.56 13.32 -12.80
CA PRO A 261 -16.44 14.14 -13.99
C PRO A 261 -16.98 13.44 -15.24
N TYR A 262 -17.72 14.16 -16.09
CA TYR A 262 -18.22 13.69 -17.37
C TYR A 262 -17.22 13.97 -18.49
N VAL A 263 -16.29 13.05 -18.69
CA VAL A 263 -15.17 13.20 -19.63
C VAL A 263 -15.59 12.75 -21.03
N ARG A 264 -15.69 13.68 -21.97
CA ARG A 264 -15.83 13.34 -23.40
C ARG A 264 -14.45 13.04 -23.96
N LEU A 265 -14.29 11.84 -24.53
CA LEU A 265 -12.99 11.42 -25.08
C LEU A 265 -12.79 12.03 -26.47
N ASP A 266 -11.62 12.64 -26.69
CA ASP A 266 -11.16 13.06 -28.03
C ASP A 266 -10.28 11.94 -28.62
N ALA A 267 -10.92 10.91 -29.10
CA ALA A 267 -10.27 9.68 -29.49
C ALA A 267 -10.45 9.36 -30.99
N PRO A 268 -9.55 8.61 -31.64
CA PRO A 268 -9.65 8.27 -33.07
C PRO A 268 -10.93 7.52 -33.47
N TRP A 269 -11.63 6.94 -32.51
CA TRP A 269 -12.90 6.22 -32.70
C TRP A 269 -14.15 7.07 -32.43
N THR A 270 -14.01 8.33 -32.02
CA THR A 270 -15.10 9.27 -31.83
C THR A 270 -15.29 10.13 -33.09
N ASP A 271 -16.54 10.52 -33.36
CA ASP A 271 -16.91 11.38 -34.48
C ASP A 271 -17.87 12.51 -34.04
N GLU A 272 -18.24 13.41 -34.95
CA GLU A 272 -19.15 14.51 -34.65
C GLU A 272 -20.51 14.01 -34.13
N GLY A 273 -20.98 12.87 -34.63
CA GLY A 273 -22.26 12.29 -34.19
C GLY A 273 -22.20 11.78 -32.75
N THR A 274 -21.11 11.09 -32.37
CA THR A 274 -20.91 10.64 -30.99
C THR A 274 -20.71 11.82 -30.03
N ALA A 275 -20.01 12.88 -30.48
CA ALA A 275 -19.83 14.11 -29.69
C ALA A 275 -21.17 14.84 -29.44
N ASP A 276 -22.05 14.92 -30.45
CA ASP A 276 -23.38 15.50 -30.31
C ASP A 276 -24.24 14.67 -29.35
N ALA A 277 -24.20 13.33 -29.46
CA ALA A 277 -24.94 12.43 -28.58
C ALA A 277 -24.44 12.54 -27.12
N ALA A 278 -23.15 12.64 -26.90
CA ALA A 278 -22.56 12.87 -25.59
C ALA A 278 -23.00 14.21 -24.99
N ALA A 279 -23.05 15.27 -25.82
CA ALA A 279 -23.57 16.59 -25.38
C ALA A 279 -25.07 16.57 -25.03
N GLU A 280 -25.89 15.76 -25.69
CA GLU A 280 -27.29 15.57 -25.32
C GLU A 280 -27.45 14.76 -24.04
N LEU A 281 -26.62 13.71 -23.84
CA LEU A 281 -26.67 12.90 -22.64
C LEU A 281 -26.32 13.74 -21.38
N VAL A 282 -25.27 14.56 -21.42
CA VAL A 282 -24.94 15.41 -20.26
C VAL A 282 -26.08 16.36 -19.91
N ARG A 283 -26.76 16.94 -20.92
CA ARG A 283 -27.96 17.76 -20.66
C ARG A 283 -29.11 16.98 -20.05
N ALA A 284 -29.28 15.72 -20.41
CA ALA A 284 -30.28 14.86 -19.77
C ALA A 284 -29.91 14.55 -18.32
N ILE A 285 -28.62 14.33 -18.02
CA ILE A 285 -28.10 14.12 -16.66
C ILE A 285 -28.34 15.38 -15.80
N GLU A 286 -28.02 16.57 -16.32
CA GLU A 286 -28.18 17.85 -15.62
C GLU A 286 -29.64 18.32 -15.54
N SER A 287 -30.57 17.66 -16.22
CA SER A 287 -31.98 18.00 -16.14
C SER A 287 -32.55 17.71 -14.74
N PRO A 288 -33.66 18.37 -14.34
CA PRO A 288 -34.30 18.08 -13.05
C PRO A 288 -34.70 16.61 -12.86
N ASP A 289 -34.96 15.89 -13.96
CA ASP A 289 -35.29 14.46 -13.93
C ASP A 289 -34.02 13.61 -13.74
N GLY A 290 -32.91 13.94 -14.44
CA GLY A 290 -31.63 13.29 -14.29
C GLY A 290 -31.05 13.48 -12.89
N VAL A 291 -31.07 14.71 -12.38
CA VAL A 291 -30.62 15.00 -11.00
C VAL A 291 -31.41 14.16 -9.98
N ARG A 292 -32.75 14.04 -10.15
CA ARG A 292 -33.56 13.18 -9.25
C ARG A 292 -33.16 11.70 -9.31
N VAL A 293 -32.78 11.19 -10.49
CA VAL A 293 -32.29 9.81 -10.62
C VAL A 293 -30.96 9.63 -9.90
N LEU A 294 -30.00 10.58 -10.05
CA LEU A 294 -28.73 10.56 -9.32
C LEU A 294 -28.95 10.60 -7.80
N GLN A 295 -29.81 11.51 -7.34
CA GLN A 295 -30.17 11.63 -5.93
C GLN A 295 -30.83 10.36 -5.37
N ALA A 296 -31.72 9.72 -6.14
CA ALA A 296 -32.30 8.42 -5.77
C ALA A 296 -31.27 7.28 -5.76
N GLY A 297 -30.12 7.45 -6.42
CA GLY A 297 -28.97 6.55 -6.38
C GLY A 297 -28.00 6.84 -5.22
N GLY A 298 -28.34 7.73 -4.28
CA GLY A 298 -27.51 8.06 -3.13
C GLY A 298 -26.43 9.12 -3.40
N PHE A 299 -26.49 9.79 -4.55
CA PHE A 299 -25.55 10.87 -4.88
C PHE A 299 -26.09 12.23 -4.43
N ARG A 300 -25.21 13.13 -4.11
CA ARG A 300 -25.49 14.57 -4.07
C ARG A 300 -25.38 15.13 -5.49
N ASP A 301 -26.05 16.23 -5.74
CA ASP A 301 -25.87 16.94 -7.02
C ASP A 301 -24.47 17.61 -7.12
N SER A 302 -24.17 18.20 -8.28
CA SER A 302 -22.90 18.91 -8.50
C SER A 302 -22.70 20.14 -7.59
N THR A 303 -23.74 20.58 -6.86
CA THR A 303 -23.67 21.66 -5.86
C THR A 303 -23.53 21.15 -4.43
N ARG A 304 -23.41 19.81 -4.25
CA ARG A 304 -23.31 19.12 -2.96
C ARG A 304 -24.56 19.17 -2.08
N GLU A 305 -25.71 19.53 -2.64
CA GLU A 305 -26.95 19.49 -1.89
C GLU A 305 -27.31 18.05 -1.50
N THR A 306 -27.60 17.86 -0.21
CA THR A 306 -28.05 16.57 0.32
C THR A 306 -29.55 16.35 0.10
N THR A 307 -29.99 15.12 0.11
CA THR A 307 -31.38 14.73 -0.11
C THR A 307 -32.04 14.19 1.16
N PRO A 308 -33.39 14.21 1.25
CA PRO A 308 -34.07 13.57 2.37
C PRO A 308 -33.70 12.08 2.54
N GLU A 309 -33.50 11.38 1.42
CA GLU A 309 -33.13 9.96 1.39
C GLU A 309 -31.78 9.71 2.08
N LEU A 310 -30.79 10.59 1.88
CA LEU A 310 -29.50 10.50 2.54
C LEU A 310 -29.58 10.95 4.00
N ILE A 311 -30.39 11.96 4.32
CA ILE A 311 -30.55 12.45 5.71
C ILE A 311 -31.16 11.36 6.62
N ASP A 312 -32.10 10.60 6.09
CA ASP A 312 -32.82 9.55 6.82
C ASP A 312 -32.14 8.17 6.71
N ALA A 313 -31.03 8.07 5.95
CA ALA A 313 -30.35 6.79 5.73
C ALA A 313 -29.59 6.30 6.98
N GLU A 314 -29.70 5.00 7.25
CA GLU A 314 -28.97 4.38 8.34
C GLU A 314 -27.43 4.48 8.14
N GLY A 315 -26.74 4.86 9.20
CA GLY A 315 -25.28 4.97 9.18
C GLY A 315 -24.71 6.27 8.62
N LEU A 316 -25.55 7.17 8.11
CA LEU A 316 -25.11 8.44 7.55
C LEU A 316 -25.42 9.64 8.48
N ARG A 317 -24.62 10.67 8.36
CA ARG A 317 -24.80 11.99 8.98
C ARG A 317 -24.37 13.08 7.99
N PRO A 318 -25.13 13.24 6.88
CA PRO A 318 -24.80 14.18 5.81
C PRO A 318 -24.67 15.62 6.25
N ASP A 319 -25.29 15.97 7.39
CA ASP A 319 -25.21 17.28 8.05
C ASP A 319 -23.82 17.59 8.63
N LEU A 320 -22.97 16.56 8.83
CA LEU A 320 -21.60 16.71 9.31
C LEU A 320 -20.57 16.87 8.18
N ALA A 321 -20.95 16.64 6.91
CA ALA A 321 -20.07 16.91 5.78
C ALA A 321 -19.77 18.41 5.69
N THR A 322 -18.52 18.78 5.97
CA THR A 322 -18.02 20.15 5.82
C THR A 322 -17.89 20.54 4.34
N ASP A 323 -17.50 21.79 4.07
CA ASP A 323 -17.07 22.16 2.71
C ASP A 323 -15.98 21.22 2.22
N ALA A 324 -15.97 20.93 0.91
CA ALA A 324 -15.00 20.01 0.33
C ALA A 324 -13.58 20.40 0.74
N PRO A 325 -12.81 19.52 1.41
CA PRO A 325 -11.43 19.82 1.71
C PRO A 325 -10.62 19.98 0.42
N GLU A 326 -9.61 20.83 0.44
CA GLU A 326 -8.64 20.90 -0.64
C GLU A 326 -7.95 19.54 -0.81
N PRO A 327 -7.56 19.14 -2.04
CA PRO A 327 -6.81 17.91 -2.24
C PRO A 327 -5.56 17.87 -1.35
N VAL A 328 -5.49 16.89 -0.47
CA VAL A 328 -4.31 16.66 0.39
C VAL A 328 -3.08 16.37 -0.48
N VAL A 329 -3.29 15.68 -1.61
CA VAL A 329 -2.25 15.29 -2.55
C VAL A 329 -2.50 15.95 -3.90
N PRO A 330 -1.63 16.84 -4.38
CA PRO A 330 -1.68 17.31 -5.75
C PRO A 330 -1.52 16.14 -6.74
N ASP A 331 -2.26 16.14 -7.84
CA ASP A 331 -2.27 15.07 -8.85
C ASP A 331 -0.86 14.64 -9.31
N ILE A 332 0.06 15.61 -9.42
CA ILE A 332 1.45 15.36 -9.85
C ILE A 332 2.23 14.46 -8.87
N VAL A 333 1.84 14.36 -7.63
CA VAL A 333 2.51 13.51 -6.61
C VAL A 333 1.78 12.21 -6.32
N VAL A 334 0.58 12.01 -6.86
CA VAL A 334 -0.20 10.77 -6.65
C VAL A 334 0.59 9.55 -7.13
N GLY A 335 1.08 9.55 -8.36
CA GLY A 335 1.86 8.44 -8.90
C GLY A 335 3.09 8.06 -8.04
N PRO A 336 3.99 9.01 -7.71
CA PRO A 336 5.09 8.78 -6.78
C PRO A 336 4.67 8.32 -5.39
N LEU A 337 3.56 8.85 -4.85
CA LEU A 337 3.01 8.43 -3.56
C LEU A 337 2.59 6.96 -3.60
N MET A 338 1.85 6.59 -4.63
CA MET A 338 1.35 5.24 -4.79
C MET A 338 2.49 4.22 -4.98
N GLN A 339 3.54 4.59 -5.73
CA GLN A 339 4.74 3.77 -5.84
C GLN A 339 5.44 3.61 -4.49
N ALA A 340 5.59 4.69 -3.73
CA ALA A 340 6.18 4.64 -2.39
C ALA A 340 5.36 3.75 -1.43
N TRP A 341 4.04 3.80 -1.51
CA TRP A 341 3.17 2.91 -0.74
C TRP A 341 3.32 1.43 -1.13
N GLN A 342 3.37 1.14 -2.44
CA GLN A 342 3.64 -0.23 -2.94
C GLN A 342 5.00 -0.75 -2.49
N ASP A 343 6.02 0.11 -2.48
CA ASP A 343 7.35 -0.26 -1.98
C ASP A 343 7.28 -0.66 -0.49
N LEU A 344 6.41 -0.03 0.33
CA LEU A 344 6.18 -0.39 1.73
C LEU A 344 5.48 -1.73 1.91
N SER A 345 4.52 -2.05 1.04
CA SER A 345 3.75 -3.31 1.09
C SER A 345 4.50 -4.50 0.50
N GLN A 346 5.68 -4.26 -0.11
CA GLN A 346 6.48 -5.34 -0.69
C GLN A 346 7.01 -6.28 0.38
N THR A 347 6.70 -7.56 0.26
CA THR A 347 7.26 -8.60 1.13
C THR A 347 8.72 -8.89 0.77
N GLY A 348 9.50 -9.28 1.77
CA GLY A 348 10.92 -9.63 1.61
C GLY A 348 11.16 -11.14 1.58
N ASN A 349 12.26 -11.53 0.95
CA ASN A 349 12.93 -12.82 1.14
C ASN A 349 14.35 -12.49 1.62
N LEU A 350 14.55 -12.52 2.94
CA LEU A 350 15.68 -11.89 3.63
C LEU A 350 16.54 -12.93 4.32
N LEU A 351 17.85 -12.92 4.05
CA LEU A 351 18.83 -13.73 4.77
C LEU A 351 19.70 -12.82 5.63
N ALA A 352 19.56 -12.93 6.95
CA ALA A 352 20.47 -12.29 7.89
C ALA A 352 21.73 -13.17 8.10
N VAL A 353 22.92 -12.59 7.92
CA VAL A 353 24.22 -13.27 8.11
C VAL A 353 25.02 -12.48 9.13
N VAL A 354 25.30 -13.08 10.28
CA VAL A 354 25.84 -12.39 11.46
C VAL A 354 27.27 -12.84 11.76
N ASP A 355 28.19 -11.90 11.80
CA ASP A 355 29.55 -12.11 12.28
C ASP A 355 29.53 -12.45 13.78
N VAL A 356 30.08 -13.61 14.10
CA VAL A 356 30.30 -14.08 15.47
C VAL A 356 31.81 -14.25 15.75
N SER A 357 32.67 -13.55 15.02
CA SER A 357 34.10 -13.58 15.29
C SER A 357 34.48 -12.92 16.63
N GLY A 358 35.71 -13.16 17.07
CA GLY A 358 36.18 -12.67 18.37
C GLY A 358 36.18 -11.15 18.51
N SER A 359 36.33 -10.39 17.42
CA SER A 359 36.27 -8.92 17.39
C SER A 359 34.90 -8.37 17.77
N MET A 360 33.83 -9.13 17.54
CA MET A 360 32.45 -8.76 17.91
C MET A 360 32.21 -8.66 19.42
N ARG A 361 33.17 -9.10 20.27
CA ARG A 361 33.18 -8.85 21.73
C ARG A 361 33.54 -7.44 22.10
N THR A 362 34.09 -6.65 21.16
CA THR A 362 34.55 -5.30 21.43
C THR A 362 33.37 -4.43 21.84
N GLU A 363 33.52 -3.77 23.00
CA GLU A 363 32.51 -2.80 23.49
C GLU A 363 32.48 -1.55 22.61
N VAL A 364 31.29 -1.10 22.25
CA VAL A 364 31.10 0.16 21.51
C VAL A 364 31.11 1.33 22.50
N PRO A 365 32.01 2.30 22.34
CA PRO A 365 32.17 3.39 23.31
C PRO A 365 30.86 4.14 23.59
N GLY A 366 30.53 4.27 24.87
CA GLY A 366 29.36 5.04 25.34
C GLY A 366 28.06 4.27 25.37
N THR A 367 28.00 2.99 24.91
CA THR A 367 26.79 2.19 24.89
C THR A 367 26.73 1.15 26.03
N GLY A 368 27.87 0.69 26.54
CA GLY A 368 27.97 -0.41 27.50
C GLY A 368 27.62 -1.79 26.90
N ALA A 369 27.53 -1.89 25.58
CA ALA A 369 27.19 -3.10 24.84
C ALA A 369 28.33 -3.48 23.85
N SER A 370 28.50 -4.78 23.57
CA SER A 370 29.40 -5.24 22.54
C SER A 370 28.81 -5.02 21.13
N ARG A 371 29.67 -5.10 20.10
CA ARG A 371 29.21 -5.04 18.70
C ARG A 371 28.18 -6.13 18.39
N LEU A 372 28.37 -7.34 18.93
CA LEU A 372 27.40 -8.44 18.79
C LEU A 372 26.07 -8.12 19.51
N ASP A 373 26.12 -7.52 20.71
CA ASP A 373 24.89 -7.15 21.42
C ASP A 373 24.08 -6.12 20.63
N LEU A 374 24.75 -5.17 19.96
CA LEU A 374 24.10 -4.18 19.09
C LEU A 374 23.50 -4.86 17.84
N SER A 375 24.25 -5.78 17.20
CA SER A 375 23.73 -6.57 16.08
C SER A 375 22.47 -7.35 16.46
N LYS A 376 22.47 -7.98 17.64
CA LYS A 376 21.30 -8.70 18.17
C LYS A 376 20.09 -7.76 18.33
N GLN A 377 20.27 -6.64 19.01
CA GLN A 377 19.19 -5.67 19.22
C GLN A 377 18.61 -5.15 17.91
N GLY A 378 19.48 -4.82 16.95
CA GLY A 378 19.05 -4.34 15.64
C GLY A 378 18.31 -5.41 14.83
N LEU A 379 18.81 -6.63 14.83
CA LEU A 379 18.17 -7.76 14.16
C LEU A 379 16.80 -8.08 14.77
N GLU A 380 16.70 -8.13 16.10
CA GLU A 380 15.41 -8.33 16.77
C GLU A 380 14.40 -7.25 16.38
N ALA A 381 14.81 -5.98 16.40
CA ALA A 381 13.96 -4.87 16.00
C ALA A 381 13.58 -4.93 14.50
N GLY A 382 14.54 -5.29 13.64
CA GLY A 382 14.32 -5.41 12.20
C GLY A 382 13.35 -6.54 11.85
N ILE A 383 13.54 -7.71 12.44
CA ILE A 383 12.66 -8.86 12.23
C ILE A 383 11.25 -8.57 12.76
N ALA A 384 11.13 -7.88 13.90
CA ALA A 384 9.83 -7.48 14.44
C ALA A 384 9.08 -6.48 13.54
N LEU A 385 9.80 -5.70 12.72
CA LEU A 385 9.23 -4.78 11.73
C LEU A 385 8.93 -5.45 10.38
N THR A 386 9.48 -6.65 10.15
CA THR A 386 9.30 -7.36 8.88
C THR A 386 7.90 -7.98 8.81
N ASP A 387 7.27 -7.88 7.65
CA ASP A 387 5.96 -8.47 7.40
C ASP A 387 5.99 -9.99 7.66
N PRO A 388 5.08 -10.54 8.45
CA PRO A 388 4.98 -11.97 8.68
C PRO A 388 4.80 -12.83 7.42
N ALA A 389 4.29 -12.28 6.32
CA ALA A 389 4.21 -12.93 5.01
C ALA A 389 5.55 -12.96 4.26
N SER A 390 6.54 -12.22 4.73
CA SER A 390 7.91 -12.29 4.23
C SER A 390 8.56 -13.64 4.56
N SER A 391 9.61 -13.99 3.83
CA SER A 391 10.48 -15.11 4.14
C SER A 391 11.74 -14.62 4.86
N GLY A 392 12.16 -15.30 5.92
CA GLY A 392 13.35 -15.00 6.69
C GLY A 392 14.25 -16.22 6.87
N GLY A 393 15.55 -15.98 7.06
CA GLY A 393 16.54 -16.96 7.42
C GLY A 393 17.71 -16.35 8.18
N LEU A 394 18.37 -17.13 9.02
CA LEU A 394 19.47 -16.66 9.87
C LEU A 394 20.68 -17.57 9.74
N TRP A 395 21.83 -16.97 9.43
CA TRP A 395 23.14 -17.61 9.48
C TRP A 395 24.04 -16.89 10.48
N GLU A 396 24.98 -17.64 11.07
CA GLU A 396 26.15 -17.07 11.73
C GLU A 396 27.40 -17.45 10.97
N PHE A 397 28.45 -16.65 11.08
CA PHE A 397 29.74 -16.96 10.46
C PHE A 397 30.95 -16.59 11.33
N SER A 398 31.98 -17.41 11.20
CA SER A 398 33.33 -17.29 11.72
C SER A 398 34.18 -18.32 10.97
N THR A 399 35.47 -18.41 11.19
CA THR A 399 36.29 -19.45 10.54
C THR A 399 35.93 -20.85 11.03
N GLU A 400 35.83 -21.82 10.10
CA GLU A 400 35.67 -23.26 10.36
C GLU A 400 34.51 -23.64 11.32
N LEU A 401 33.35 -22.98 11.23
CA LEU A 401 32.23 -23.23 12.15
C LEU A 401 31.56 -24.58 11.96
N ASP A 402 31.54 -25.12 10.74
CA ASP A 402 30.97 -26.41 10.43
C ASP A 402 31.93 -27.21 9.52
N GLY A 403 32.90 -27.85 10.14
CA GLY A 403 33.95 -28.60 9.46
C GLY A 403 34.89 -27.66 8.69
N SER A 404 34.75 -27.53 7.38
CA SER A 404 35.55 -26.65 6.54
C SER A 404 34.77 -25.44 6.03
N THR A 405 33.55 -25.20 6.52
CA THR A 405 32.74 -24.07 6.16
C THR A 405 32.80 -22.99 7.24
N ASP A 406 32.82 -21.74 6.80
CA ASP A 406 32.94 -20.58 7.68
C ASP A 406 31.60 -20.06 8.17
N HIS A 407 30.52 -20.70 7.79
CA HIS A 407 29.16 -20.32 8.18
C HIS A 407 28.38 -21.54 8.66
N ARG A 408 27.34 -21.24 9.44
CA ARG A 408 26.36 -22.25 9.90
C ARG A 408 24.94 -21.68 9.73
N VAL A 409 24.06 -22.49 9.15
CA VAL A 409 22.64 -22.19 9.07
C VAL A 409 22.01 -22.41 10.44
N LEU A 410 21.48 -21.34 11.03
CA LEU A 410 20.79 -21.41 12.33
C LEU A 410 19.27 -21.58 12.12
N VAL A 411 18.69 -20.79 11.22
CA VAL A 411 17.30 -20.89 10.80
C VAL A 411 17.27 -20.91 9.27
N PRO A 412 16.74 -21.98 8.64
CA PRO A 412 16.58 -22.02 7.18
C PRO A 412 15.59 -20.98 6.70
N ILE A 413 15.79 -20.43 5.48
CA ILE A 413 14.85 -19.50 4.85
C ILE A 413 13.46 -20.14 4.71
N GLY A 414 12.43 -19.38 5.02
CA GLY A 414 11.03 -19.74 4.86
C GLY A 414 10.08 -18.67 5.40
N PRO A 415 8.75 -18.81 5.19
CA PRO A 415 7.77 -17.82 5.63
C PRO A 415 7.87 -17.54 7.13
N LEU A 416 7.91 -16.27 7.52
CA LEU A 416 8.07 -15.87 8.93
C LEU A 416 6.88 -16.26 9.80
N ASN A 417 5.68 -16.31 9.23
CA ASN A 417 4.45 -16.74 9.90
C ASN A 417 4.30 -18.28 9.97
N GLU A 418 5.19 -19.06 9.35
CA GLU A 418 5.14 -20.52 9.41
C GLU A 418 5.44 -21.01 10.82
N GLU A 419 4.60 -21.91 11.34
CA GLU A 419 4.90 -22.64 12.58
C GLU A 419 6.05 -23.63 12.35
N VAL A 420 7.21 -23.37 12.93
CA VAL A 420 8.38 -24.26 12.86
C VAL A 420 8.40 -25.30 13.99
N ARG A 421 7.60 -25.10 15.02
CA ARG A 421 7.28 -26.01 16.13
C ARG A 421 5.99 -25.56 16.81
N GLU A 422 5.33 -26.45 17.55
CA GLU A 422 4.03 -26.20 18.18
C GLU A 422 3.98 -24.84 18.91
N GLY A 423 3.15 -23.93 18.41
CA GLY A 423 2.94 -22.60 18.96
C GLY A 423 4.09 -21.61 18.79
N VAL A 424 5.08 -21.88 17.90
CA VAL A 424 6.22 -21.01 17.66
C VAL A 424 6.40 -20.76 16.16
N THR A 425 6.23 -19.54 15.74
CA THR A 425 6.48 -19.12 14.36
C THR A 425 7.98 -19.07 14.04
N ARG A 426 8.32 -19.06 12.74
CA ARG A 426 9.72 -18.87 12.30
C ARG A 426 10.27 -17.53 12.79
N GLN A 427 9.49 -16.45 12.76
CA GLN A 427 9.88 -15.15 13.28
C GLN A 427 10.28 -15.20 14.75
N GLU A 428 9.47 -15.85 15.59
CA GLU A 428 9.78 -16.03 17.02
C GLU A 428 11.01 -16.93 17.23
N ALA A 429 11.18 -17.95 16.39
CA ALA A 429 12.36 -18.82 16.45
C ALA A 429 13.64 -18.08 16.05
N GLU A 430 13.60 -17.23 15.04
CA GLU A 430 14.74 -16.38 14.66
C GLU A 430 15.13 -15.44 15.80
N ILE A 431 14.16 -14.71 16.37
CA ILE A 431 14.40 -13.80 17.50
C ILE A 431 15.01 -14.54 18.69
N ALA A 432 14.49 -15.72 19.02
CA ALA A 432 15.03 -16.53 20.11
C ALA A 432 16.49 -16.97 19.81
N THR A 433 16.77 -17.38 18.57
CA THR A 433 18.11 -17.84 18.15
C THR A 433 19.13 -16.69 18.13
N ILE A 434 18.72 -15.49 17.70
CA ILE A 434 19.58 -14.28 17.72
C ILE A 434 20.08 -13.99 19.14
N ARG A 435 19.25 -14.15 20.15
CA ARG A 435 19.61 -13.91 21.56
C ARG A 435 20.70 -14.87 22.06
N GLU A 436 20.77 -16.05 21.48
CA GLU A 436 21.72 -17.12 21.85
C GLU A 436 23.08 -17.02 21.13
N LEU A 437 23.25 -16.09 20.16
CA LEU A 437 24.53 -15.92 19.45
C LEU A 437 25.66 -15.58 20.43
N GLU A 438 26.81 -16.23 20.27
CA GLU A 438 28.00 -16.00 21.09
C GLU A 438 29.25 -15.80 20.21
N PRO A 439 30.19 -14.91 20.57
CA PRO A 439 31.41 -14.72 19.80
C PRO A 439 32.31 -15.94 19.83
N LEU A 440 32.87 -16.35 18.68
CA LEU A 440 33.65 -17.59 18.50
C LEU A 440 35.10 -17.32 18.07
N ALA A 441 35.47 -17.61 16.80
CA ALA A 441 36.84 -17.68 16.28
C ALA A 441 37.22 -16.45 15.42
N ASP A 442 37.94 -16.64 14.30
CA ASP A 442 38.37 -15.62 13.38
C ASP A 442 37.31 -15.34 12.27
N THR A 443 37.59 -14.45 11.29
CA THR A 443 36.57 -13.95 10.36
C THR A 443 36.72 -14.56 8.97
N GLY A 444 35.85 -15.51 8.58
CA GLY A 444 35.74 -16.10 7.24
C GLY A 444 34.82 -15.30 6.32
N LEU A 445 35.23 -14.06 5.99
CA LEU A 445 34.34 -13.07 5.33
C LEU A 445 34.02 -13.43 3.88
N TYR A 446 35.04 -13.72 3.04
CA TYR A 446 34.85 -13.81 1.59
C TYR A 446 34.08 -15.05 1.16
N ASP A 447 34.34 -16.17 1.78
CA ASP A 447 33.66 -17.43 1.50
C ASP A 447 32.20 -17.35 1.93
N THR A 448 31.92 -16.74 3.08
CA THR A 448 30.55 -16.54 3.58
C THR A 448 29.73 -15.57 2.72
N ILE A 449 30.33 -14.45 2.26
CA ILE A 449 29.65 -13.55 1.32
C ILE A 449 29.23 -14.30 0.06
N LEU A 450 30.13 -15.09 -0.53
CA LEU A 450 29.83 -15.85 -1.73
C LEU A 450 28.74 -16.89 -1.49
N ALA A 451 28.88 -17.68 -0.42
CA ALA A 451 27.92 -18.73 -0.09
C ALA A 451 26.52 -18.19 0.21
N SER A 452 26.42 -17.07 0.92
CA SER A 452 25.13 -16.42 1.22
C SER A 452 24.46 -15.89 -0.03
N TYR A 453 25.21 -15.31 -0.97
CA TYR A 453 24.68 -14.82 -2.23
C TYR A 453 24.21 -15.95 -3.15
N GLU A 454 25.00 -17.04 -3.25
CA GLU A 454 24.62 -18.25 -3.99
C GLU A 454 23.34 -18.87 -3.40
N HIS A 455 23.25 -18.95 -2.07
CA HIS A 455 22.07 -19.49 -1.40
C HIS A 455 20.81 -18.65 -1.65
N MET A 456 20.92 -17.31 -1.68
CA MET A 456 19.79 -16.44 -2.00
C MET A 456 19.33 -16.57 -3.44
N LEU A 457 20.25 -16.78 -4.39
CA LEU A 457 19.89 -17.08 -5.79
C LEU A 457 19.14 -18.42 -5.91
N ASP A 458 19.55 -19.43 -5.14
CA ASP A 458 18.87 -20.74 -5.12
C ASP A 458 17.50 -20.67 -4.44
N SER A 459 17.33 -19.75 -3.50
CA SER A 459 16.10 -19.50 -2.74
C SER A 459 15.31 -18.28 -3.24
N PHE A 460 15.58 -17.83 -4.46
CA PHE A 460 14.96 -16.64 -5.03
C PHE A 460 13.43 -16.76 -5.13
N GLU A 461 12.71 -15.80 -4.58
CA GLU A 461 11.26 -15.70 -4.65
C GLU A 461 10.85 -14.54 -5.59
N PRO A 462 10.24 -14.84 -6.75
CA PRO A 462 9.73 -13.80 -7.65
C PRO A 462 8.69 -12.90 -6.96
N GLY A 463 8.74 -11.60 -7.22
CA GLY A 463 7.81 -10.63 -6.64
C GLY A 463 8.16 -10.16 -5.22
N LYS A 464 9.13 -10.79 -4.57
CA LYS A 464 9.65 -10.34 -3.27
C LYS A 464 10.97 -9.58 -3.41
N LEU A 465 11.28 -8.73 -2.42
CA LEU A 465 12.61 -8.16 -2.26
C LEU A 465 13.57 -9.25 -1.78
N ASN A 466 14.45 -9.74 -2.65
CA ASN A 466 15.44 -10.75 -2.30
C ASN A 466 16.74 -10.08 -1.85
N ALA A 467 17.16 -10.28 -0.59
CA ALA A 467 18.34 -9.63 -0.05
C ALA A 467 19.12 -10.44 0.97
N VAL A 468 20.46 -10.33 0.92
CA VAL A 468 21.36 -10.72 2.02
C VAL A 468 21.65 -9.48 2.86
N ILE A 469 21.41 -9.54 4.17
CA ILE A 469 21.78 -8.50 5.14
C ILE A 469 22.93 -9.04 5.96
N PHE A 470 24.11 -8.46 5.74
CA PHE A 470 25.38 -9.00 6.21
C PHE A 470 25.99 -8.11 7.28
N PHE A 471 26.07 -8.58 8.51
CA PHE A 471 26.57 -7.86 9.69
C PHE A 471 28.00 -8.27 9.99
N THR A 472 28.95 -7.33 10.01
CA THR A 472 30.36 -7.58 10.34
C THR A 472 31.07 -6.34 10.88
N ASP A 473 32.09 -6.54 11.68
CA ASP A 473 32.99 -5.49 12.17
C ASP A 473 34.45 -5.69 11.71
N GLY A 474 34.68 -6.79 10.98
CA GLY A 474 36.01 -7.29 10.72
C GLY A 474 36.48 -7.21 9.28
N ARG A 475 37.76 -7.54 9.14
CA ARG A 475 38.43 -7.86 7.88
C ARG A 475 38.47 -9.37 7.73
N ASN A 476 38.57 -9.80 6.47
CA ASN A 476 38.80 -11.21 6.24
C ASN A 476 40.11 -11.66 6.91
N ASP A 477 39.99 -12.59 7.83
CA ASP A 477 41.11 -13.24 8.53
C ASP A 477 41.03 -14.77 8.36
N ASP A 478 40.95 -15.18 7.11
CA ASP A 478 40.96 -16.56 6.68
C ASP A 478 42.03 -16.77 5.59
N ALA A 479 43.08 -17.49 5.95
CA ALA A 479 44.22 -17.75 5.08
C ALA A 479 43.96 -18.83 4.04
N ASP A 480 43.00 -19.74 4.32
CA ASP A 480 42.70 -20.90 3.49
C ASP A 480 41.49 -20.64 2.55
N GLY A 481 40.77 -19.52 2.73
CA GLY A 481 39.62 -19.11 1.94
C GLY A 481 39.95 -18.52 0.58
N ILE A 482 38.89 -18.13 -0.16
CA ILE A 482 39.04 -17.48 -1.47
C ILE A 482 39.63 -16.06 -1.33
N SER A 483 40.38 -15.65 -2.35
CA SER A 483 40.88 -14.28 -2.41
C SER A 483 39.76 -13.28 -2.82
N LEU A 484 39.92 -11.98 -2.45
CA LEU A 484 39.04 -10.90 -2.89
C LEU A 484 38.85 -10.86 -4.42
N GLY A 485 39.90 -11.17 -5.16
CA GLY A 485 39.84 -11.22 -6.63
C GLY A 485 38.96 -12.37 -7.17
N GLN A 486 38.91 -13.49 -6.45
CA GLN A 486 38.02 -14.63 -6.76
C GLN A 486 36.57 -14.31 -6.39
N LEU A 487 36.35 -13.77 -5.17
CA LEU A 487 35.03 -13.32 -4.73
C LEU A 487 34.40 -12.38 -5.77
N ARG A 488 35.11 -11.30 -6.15
CA ARG A 488 34.60 -10.31 -7.09
C ARG A 488 34.29 -10.86 -8.49
N ARG A 489 35.05 -11.85 -8.96
CA ARG A 489 34.76 -12.50 -10.24
C ARG A 489 33.49 -13.34 -10.13
N ARG A 490 33.42 -14.21 -9.13
CA ARG A 490 32.27 -15.09 -8.94
C ARG A 490 30.98 -14.31 -8.72
N LEU A 491 30.99 -13.25 -7.89
CA LEU A 491 29.81 -12.39 -7.71
C LEU A 491 29.34 -11.75 -9.02
N ARG A 492 30.25 -11.26 -9.88
CA ARG A 492 29.86 -10.71 -11.18
C ARG A 492 29.27 -11.75 -12.13
N ASP A 493 29.76 -12.98 -12.03
CA ASP A 493 29.25 -14.10 -12.84
C ASP A 493 27.87 -14.59 -12.35
N LEU A 494 27.55 -14.34 -11.07
CA LEU A 494 26.29 -14.71 -10.43
C LEU A 494 25.19 -13.65 -10.52
N VAL A 495 25.54 -12.36 -10.68
CA VAL A 495 24.55 -11.28 -10.79
C VAL A 495 23.66 -11.49 -12.00
N ASP A 496 22.37 -11.61 -11.74
CA ASP A 496 21.33 -11.89 -12.73
C ASP A 496 20.25 -10.79 -12.69
N ALA A 497 20.05 -10.10 -13.79
CA ALA A 497 19.07 -9.01 -13.89
C ALA A 497 17.61 -9.50 -13.83
N GLU A 498 17.37 -10.77 -14.16
CA GLU A 498 16.04 -11.38 -14.09
C GLU A 498 15.74 -11.92 -12.68
N ARG A 499 16.77 -12.14 -11.86
CA ARG A 499 16.69 -12.58 -10.47
C ARG A 499 17.55 -11.68 -9.58
N PRO A 500 17.15 -10.42 -9.37
CA PRO A 500 17.93 -9.47 -8.60
C PRO A 500 18.00 -9.87 -7.12
N VAL A 501 19.20 -10.08 -6.62
CA VAL A 501 19.50 -10.28 -5.20
C VAL A 501 20.36 -9.12 -4.73
N LEU A 502 19.88 -8.37 -3.73
CA LEU A 502 20.61 -7.25 -3.14
C LEU A 502 21.57 -7.75 -2.05
N PHE A 503 22.75 -7.14 -1.97
CA PHE A 503 23.67 -7.37 -0.86
C PHE A 503 23.80 -6.10 0.00
N ILE A 504 23.30 -6.17 1.23
CA ILE A 504 23.25 -5.07 2.18
C ILE A 504 24.30 -5.32 3.23
N GLY A 505 25.36 -4.50 3.23
CA GLY A 505 26.42 -4.56 4.22
C GLY A 505 26.08 -3.67 5.42
N VAL A 506 26.23 -4.19 6.63
CA VAL A 506 26.11 -3.46 7.89
C VAL A 506 27.42 -3.59 8.63
N ALA A 507 28.18 -2.52 8.70
CA ALA A 507 29.54 -2.52 9.20
C ALA A 507 29.70 -1.69 10.47
N TYR A 508 30.40 -2.26 11.47
CA TYR A 508 30.61 -1.62 12.78
C TYR A 508 32.06 -1.21 12.98
N GLY A 509 32.25 0.06 13.34
CA GLY A 509 33.56 0.59 13.79
C GLY A 509 34.61 0.75 12.70
N ALA A 510 35.67 1.43 12.99
CA ALA A 510 36.73 1.83 12.03
C ALA A 510 37.60 0.66 11.52
N GLU A 511 37.48 -0.54 12.07
CA GLU A 511 38.27 -1.72 11.71
C GLU A 511 37.62 -2.56 10.59
N ALA A 512 36.35 -2.34 10.28
CA ALA A 512 35.64 -3.01 9.19
C ALA A 512 36.28 -2.69 7.84
N ASP A 513 36.31 -3.68 6.94
CA ASP A 513 36.85 -3.48 5.58
C ASP A 513 35.78 -2.84 4.67
N PHE A 514 35.50 -1.54 4.96
CA PHE A 514 34.51 -0.75 4.20
C PHE A 514 34.76 -0.77 2.69
N ASP A 515 36.03 -0.81 2.27
CA ASP A 515 36.40 -0.84 0.86
C ASP A 515 35.95 -2.13 0.17
N VAL A 516 36.07 -3.26 0.85
CA VAL A 516 35.62 -4.56 0.34
C VAL A 516 34.11 -4.61 0.31
N LEU A 517 33.43 -4.32 1.43
CA LEU A 517 31.97 -4.34 1.53
C LEU A 517 31.32 -3.41 0.51
N ASN A 518 31.81 -2.17 0.36
CA ASN A 518 31.32 -1.21 -0.64
C ASN A 518 31.50 -1.72 -2.09
N ARG A 519 32.54 -2.49 -2.37
CA ARG A 519 32.72 -3.10 -3.70
C ARG A 519 31.76 -4.27 -3.93
N VAL A 520 31.50 -5.05 -2.90
CA VAL A 520 30.53 -6.16 -2.95
C VAL A 520 29.13 -5.62 -3.17
N THR A 521 28.69 -4.64 -2.36
CA THR A 521 27.36 -4.01 -2.50
C THR A 521 27.17 -3.39 -3.89
N LYS A 522 28.18 -2.72 -4.44
CA LYS A 522 28.12 -2.16 -5.80
C LYS A 522 28.05 -3.21 -6.91
N ILE A 523 28.60 -4.42 -6.70
CA ILE A 523 28.50 -5.50 -7.67
C ILE A 523 27.09 -6.11 -7.62
N ALA A 524 26.56 -6.32 -6.42
CA ALA A 524 25.28 -6.97 -6.18
C ALA A 524 24.06 -6.01 -6.18
N GLY A 525 24.28 -4.71 -6.43
CA GLY A 525 23.17 -3.72 -6.51
C GLY A 525 22.58 -3.30 -5.17
N GLY A 526 23.32 -3.50 -4.07
CA GLY A 526 22.87 -3.14 -2.72
C GLY A 526 23.57 -1.90 -2.15
N LYS A 527 23.52 -1.76 -0.83
CA LYS A 527 24.03 -0.60 -0.08
C LYS A 527 24.87 -1.01 1.13
N LEU A 528 25.86 -0.18 1.49
CA LEU A 528 26.65 -0.32 2.70
C LEU A 528 26.21 0.72 3.73
N TYR A 529 25.94 0.26 4.95
CA TYR A 529 25.66 1.10 6.11
C TYR A 529 26.84 1.02 7.10
N GLU A 530 27.33 2.19 7.49
CA GLU A 530 28.36 2.34 8.51
C GLU A 530 27.67 2.76 9.81
N LEU A 531 27.72 1.90 10.83
CA LEU A 531 27.00 2.12 12.07
C LEU A 531 27.95 2.50 13.21
N ASP A 532 27.71 3.68 13.76
CA ASP A 532 28.38 4.16 14.96
C ASP A 532 27.52 4.03 16.24
N ARG A 533 26.18 3.87 16.08
CA ARG A 533 25.22 3.82 17.16
C ARG A 533 24.24 2.65 17.00
N PRO A 534 23.73 2.06 18.10
CA PRO A 534 22.80 0.93 18.08
C PRO A 534 21.48 1.22 17.36
N GLU A 535 20.97 2.42 17.58
CA GLU A 535 19.71 2.87 17.01
C GLU A 535 19.73 2.92 15.48
N ASP A 536 20.90 3.12 14.88
CA ASP A 536 21.06 3.24 13.44
C ASP A 536 20.77 1.91 12.69
N ILE A 537 20.79 0.76 13.39
CA ILE A 537 20.43 -0.55 12.78
C ILE A 537 18.96 -0.61 12.38
N ARG A 538 18.06 -0.06 13.20
CA ARG A 538 16.64 0.03 12.88
C ARG A 538 16.44 0.77 11.55
N ASP A 539 17.28 1.79 11.32
CA ASP A 539 17.24 2.61 10.12
C ASP A 539 17.59 1.80 8.86
N VAL A 540 18.49 0.83 8.99
CA VAL A 540 18.83 -0.09 7.89
C VAL A 540 17.60 -0.88 7.45
N PHE A 541 16.88 -1.47 8.40
CA PHE A 541 15.70 -2.28 8.09
C PHE A 541 14.57 -1.45 7.48
N ILE A 542 14.35 -0.24 7.98
CA ILE A 542 13.35 0.69 7.41
C ILE A 542 13.75 1.08 5.99
N ASP A 543 15.01 1.42 5.75
CA ASP A 543 15.50 1.81 4.42
C ASP A 543 15.42 0.63 3.43
N VAL A 544 15.69 -0.59 3.90
CA VAL A 544 15.51 -1.83 3.12
C VAL A 544 14.06 -2.02 2.71
N GLN A 545 13.14 -1.91 3.64
CA GLN A 545 11.72 -2.16 3.42
C GLN A 545 11.01 -1.01 2.69
N THR A 546 11.59 0.18 2.68
CA THR A 546 11.04 1.36 1.96
C THR A 546 11.67 1.60 0.59
N GLY A 547 12.35 0.59 0.02
CA GLY A 547 12.95 0.67 -1.31
C GLY A 547 14.18 1.59 -1.42
N GLY A 548 14.70 2.12 -0.30
CA GLY A 548 15.88 3.02 -0.27
C GLY A 548 17.20 2.36 -0.69
N VAL A 549 17.21 1.04 -0.86
CA VAL A 549 18.41 0.23 -1.18
C VAL A 549 18.58 0.00 -2.68
N ALA A 550 17.51 0.08 -3.45
CA ALA A 550 17.49 -0.29 -4.89
C ALA A 550 17.78 0.88 -5.84
N LYS A 551 18.29 2.03 -5.36
CA LYS A 551 18.56 3.24 -6.18
C LYS A 551 20.02 3.37 -6.58
#